data_49ba4f228f9b4ed789d53930765e95d3
#
_entry.id   49ba4f228f9b4ed789d53930765e95d3
#
_cell.length_a   1.000
_cell.length_b   1.000
_cell.length_c   1.000
_cell.angle_alpha   90.00
_cell.angle_beta   90.00
_cell.angle_gamma   90.00
#
_symmetry.space_group_name_H-M   'P 1'
#
loop_
_entity.id
_entity.type
_entity.pdbx_description
1 polymer ?
#
loop_
_entity_poly.entity_id
_entity_poly.type
_entity_poly.pdbx_seq_one_letter_code
_entity_poly.pdbx_strand_id
1 'polypeptide(L)'
;MAAQKGGKKTAVRRRRERKNIERGAAHIQSTFNNTIVTITDVQGNAVSWASAGELGFRGSRKSTPFAAQTAAETAAKAAMEHGLKTVEVFVKGPGSGREAAIRALQTAGLELSSIKDVTPIPHNGCRPPKRRRV
;
A
#
# COMPACT_ATOMS: atom_id res chain seq x y z
N MET A 1 1.14 1.62 38.83
CA MET A 1 1.09 1.32 38.54
C MET A 1 1.12 0.99 37.87
N ALA A 2 1.25 1.10 37.69
CA ALA A 2 1.31 0.81 37.07
C ALA A 2 1.29 0.46 36.55
N ALA A 3 1.36 0.44 36.57
CA ALA A 3 1.31 -0.01 36.16
C ALA A 3 1.03 -0.20 35.61
N GLN A 4 0.84 0.14 35.46
CA GLN A 4 0.54 -0.01 35.10
C GLN A 4 0.45 -0.05 34.39
N LYS A 5 -0.14 0.16 34.91
CA LYS A 5 -0.26 0.12 34.16
C LYS A 5 0.14 -0.36 33.23
N GLY A 6 0.19 -0.61 33.20
CA GLY A 6 1.16 -1.04 32.23
C GLY A 6 0.88 -2.35 31.56
N GLY A 7 0.16 -3.22 32.13
CA GLY A 7 -0.11 -4.53 31.56
C GLY A 7 -0.79 -4.51 30.22
N LYS A 8 -1.73 -3.64 30.01
CA LYS A 8 -2.44 -3.56 28.73
C LYS A 8 -1.54 -3.12 27.59
N LYS A 9 -0.58 -2.29 27.88
CA LYS A 9 0.37 -1.82 26.85
C LYS A 9 1.24 -2.98 26.37
N THR A 10 1.59 -3.85 27.27
CA THR A 10 2.36 -5.02 26.93
C THR A 10 1.59 -5.93 25.98
N ALA A 11 0.30 -6.09 26.19
CA ALA A 11 -0.52 -6.90 25.31
C ALA A 11 -0.52 -6.36 23.88
N VAL A 12 -0.61 -5.06 23.72
CA VAL A 12 -0.59 -4.45 22.41
C VAL A 12 0.73 -4.69 21.71
N ARG A 13 1.84 -4.53 22.41
CA ARG A 13 3.15 -4.72 21.83
C ARG A 13 3.39 -6.13 21.33
N ARG A 14 2.85 -7.11 22.00
CA ARG A 14 3.03 -8.51 21.60
C ARG A 14 2.44 -8.79 20.21
N ARG A 15 1.47 -8.01 19.80
CA ARG A 15 0.87 -8.19 18.48
C ARG A 15 1.73 -7.70 17.35
N ARG A 16 2.83 -7.04 17.65
CA ARG A 16 3.75 -6.50 16.67
C ARG A 16 4.94 -7.42 16.44
N GLU A 17 4.72 -8.69 16.54
CA GLU A 17 5.78 -9.65 16.25
C GLU A 17 6.22 -9.54 14.81
N ARG A 18 7.51 -9.71 14.62
CA ARG A 18 8.07 -9.74 13.29
C ARG A 18 7.66 -11.00 12.58
N LYS A 19 7.26 -10.88 11.35
CA LYS A 19 6.79 -12.02 10.58
C LYS A 19 7.86 -12.73 9.79
N ASN A 20 9.04 -12.13 9.64
CA ASN A 20 10.19 -12.72 8.92
C ASN A 20 9.83 -13.17 7.51
N ILE A 21 9.25 -12.26 6.76
CA ILE A 21 8.84 -12.50 5.40
C ILE A 21 9.87 -11.88 4.47
N GLU A 22 10.56 -12.68 3.66
CA GLU A 22 11.55 -12.15 2.74
C GLU A 22 10.96 -11.73 1.41
N ARG A 23 9.94 -12.44 0.94
CA ARG A 23 9.30 -12.18 -0.34
C ARG A 23 7.84 -11.85 -0.13
N GLY A 24 7.36 -10.93 -0.91
CA GLY A 24 5.97 -10.54 -0.82
C GLY A 24 5.48 -9.91 -2.10
N ALA A 25 4.31 -9.32 -2.01
CA ALA A 25 3.70 -8.62 -3.13
C ALA A 25 3.29 -7.22 -2.68
N ALA A 26 3.51 -6.26 -3.54
CA ALA A 26 3.04 -4.90 -3.33
C ALA A 26 1.86 -4.64 -4.25
N HIS A 27 0.72 -4.34 -3.68
CA HIS A 27 -0.50 -4.05 -4.43
C HIS A 27 -0.74 -2.56 -4.42
N ILE A 28 -0.62 -1.94 -5.57
CA ILE A 28 -0.83 -0.50 -5.72
C ILE A 28 -2.16 -0.28 -6.42
N GLN A 29 -3.09 0.32 -5.72
CA GLN A 29 -4.38 0.67 -6.30
C GLN A 29 -4.41 2.18 -6.47
N SER A 30 -4.35 2.64 -7.71
CA SER A 30 -4.25 4.06 -8.02
C SER A 30 -5.51 4.51 -8.76
N THR A 31 -6.26 5.41 -8.15
CA THR A 31 -7.43 6.00 -8.78
C THR A 31 -7.14 7.46 -9.07
N PHE A 32 -8.08 8.13 -9.73
CA PHE A 32 -7.92 9.55 -10.00
C PHE A 32 -7.92 10.41 -8.74
N ASN A 33 -8.41 9.87 -7.64
CA ASN A 33 -8.56 10.62 -6.39
C ASN A 33 -7.60 10.21 -5.28
N ASN A 34 -7.00 9.02 -5.36
CA ASN A 34 -6.21 8.52 -4.26
C ASN A 34 -5.31 7.38 -4.72
N THR A 35 -4.32 7.04 -3.90
CA THR A 35 -3.46 5.89 -4.13
C THR A 35 -3.35 5.11 -2.83
N ILE A 36 -3.57 3.81 -2.91
CA ILE A 36 -3.48 2.90 -1.77
C ILE A 36 -2.40 1.87 -2.08
N VAL A 37 -1.47 1.71 -1.15
CA VAL A 37 -0.41 0.71 -1.28
C VAL A 37 -0.56 -0.30 -0.16
N THR A 38 -0.67 -1.56 -0.51
CA THR A 38 -0.76 -2.65 0.46
C THR A 38 0.34 -3.64 0.14
N ILE A 39 1.13 -3.99 1.15
CA ILE A 39 2.19 -4.97 0.99
C ILE A 39 1.78 -6.24 1.71
N THR A 40 1.80 -7.34 0.99
CA THR A 40 1.35 -8.63 1.50
C THR A 40 2.47 -9.64 1.39
N ASP A 41 2.28 -10.80 2.02
CA ASP A 41 3.16 -11.93 1.80
C ASP A 41 2.73 -12.64 0.51
N VAL A 42 3.40 -13.75 0.17
CA VAL A 42 3.08 -14.48 -1.06
C VAL A 42 1.71 -15.13 -1.03
N GLN A 43 1.13 -15.30 0.14
CA GLN A 43 -0.18 -15.89 0.30
C GLN A 43 -1.31 -14.86 0.28
N GLY A 44 -0.97 -13.58 0.27
CA GLY A 44 -1.96 -12.52 0.23
C GLY A 44 -2.32 -11.91 1.58
N ASN A 45 -1.66 -12.33 2.66
CA ASN A 45 -1.92 -11.74 3.97
C ASN A 45 -1.24 -10.38 4.09
N ALA A 46 -1.98 -9.36 4.50
CA ALA A 46 -1.44 -8.01 4.57
C ALA A 46 -0.36 -7.89 5.65
N VAL A 47 0.77 -7.34 5.28
CA VAL A 47 1.87 -7.06 6.21
C VAL A 47 1.84 -5.59 6.62
N SER A 48 1.65 -4.70 5.66
CA SER A 48 1.56 -3.28 5.93
C SER A 48 0.75 -2.62 4.83
N TRP A 49 0.25 -1.43 5.12
CA TRP A 49 -0.49 -0.66 4.12
C TRP A 49 -0.43 0.82 4.46
N ALA A 50 -0.63 1.63 3.46
CA ALA A 50 -0.72 3.07 3.62
C ALA A 50 -1.47 3.66 2.44
N SER A 51 -2.09 4.79 2.66
CA SER A 51 -2.77 5.51 1.59
C SER A 51 -2.51 7.00 1.76
N ALA A 52 -2.72 7.75 0.69
CA ALA A 52 -2.53 9.19 0.76
C ALA A 52 -3.47 9.82 1.78
N GLY A 53 -4.70 9.33 1.85
CA GLY A 53 -5.66 9.87 2.81
C GLY A 53 -5.28 9.60 4.25
N GLU A 54 -4.71 8.46 4.53
CA GLU A 54 -4.28 8.11 5.88
C GLU A 54 -3.12 8.98 6.35
N LEU A 55 -2.27 9.41 5.43
CA LEU A 55 -1.10 10.22 5.79
C LEU A 55 -1.40 11.70 5.93
N GLY A 56 -2.66 12.09 5.87
CA GLY A 56 -3.05 13.47 6.09
C GLY A 56 -3.28 14.29 4.84
N PHE A 57 -3.08 13.74 3.66
CA PHE A 57 -3.44 14.43 2.43
C PHE A 57 -4.95 14.51 2.31
N ARG A 58 -5.45 15.65 1.91
CA ARG A 58 -6.89 15.88 1.83
C ARG A 58 -7.29 16.39 0.44
N GLY A 59 -8.50 16.04 0.02
CA GLY A 59 -9.06 16.52 -1.22
C GLY A 59 -8.19 16.18 -2.41
N SER A 60 -7.95 17.15 -3.27
CA SER A 60 -7.17 16.94 -4.48
C SER A 60 -5.71 16.58 -4.24
N ARG A 61 -5.20 16.81 -3.06
CA ARG A 61 -3.82 16.47 -2.73
C ARG A 61 -3.59 14.96 -2.71
N LYS A 62 -4.61 14.18 -2.47
CA LYS A 62 -4.50 12.73 -2.45
C LYS A 62 -4.18 12.14 -3.82
N SER A 63 -4.49 12.84 -4.87
CA SER A 63 -4.29 12.34 -6.22
C SER A 63 -2.91 12.65 -6.79
N THR A 64 -2.06 13.36 -6.04
CA THR A 64 -0.75 13.78 -6.54
C THR A 64 0.26 12.63 -6.51
N PRO A 65 1.24 12.63 -7.43
CA PRO A 65 2.32 11.65 -7.39
C PRO A 65 3.11 11.69 -6.08
N PHE A 66 3.28 12.88 -5.51
CA PHE A 66 3.99 13.01 -4.24
C PHE A 66 3.26 12.25 -3.12
N ALA A 67 1.94 12.35 -3.08
CA ALA A 67 1.16 11.63 -2.07
C ALA A 67 1.33 10.12 -2.24
N ALA A 68 1.30 9.64 -3.48
CA ALA A 68 1.52 8.22 -3.77
C ALA A 68 2.91 7.78 -3.35
N GLN A 69 3.92 8.60 -3.62
CA GLN A 69 5.29 8.31 -3.22
C GLN A 69 5.39 8.17 -1.70
N THR A 70 4.80 9.10 -0.97
CA THR A 70 4.85 9.07 0.49
C THR A 70 4.14 7.85 1.04
N ALA A 71 3.00 7.49 0.47
CA ALA A 71 2.26 6.30 0.90
C ALA A 71 3.09 5.04 0.67
N ALA A 72 3.71 4.93 -0.50
CA ALA A 72 4.52 3.76 -0.82
C ALA A 72 5.74 3.66 0.09
N GLU A 73 6.40 4.77 0.38
CA GLU A 73 7.54 4.77 1.29
C GLU A 73 7.14 4.32 2.69
N THR A 74 6.02 4.83 3.19
CA THR A 74 5.53 4.47 4.51
C THR A 74 5.23 2.98 4.61
N ALA A 75 4.52 2.45 3.62
CA ALA A 75 4.20 1.03 3.58
C ALA A 75 5.45 0.18 3.47
N ALA A 76 6.40 0.59 2.64
CA ALA A 76 7.64 -0.15 2.44
C ALA A 76 8.47 -0.22 3.72
N LYS A 77 8.60 0.91 4.41
CA LYS A 77 9.38 0.94 5.65
C LYS A 77 8.78 0.05 6.71
N ALA A 78 7.44 0.07 6.83
CA ALA A 78 6.77 -0.78 7.81
C ALA A 78 6.95 -2.26 7.45
N ALA A 79 6.88 -2.60 6.17
CA ALA A 79 7.07 -3.98 5.73
C ALA A 79 8.51 -4.45 5.93
N MET A 80 9.47 -3.57 5.74
CA MET A 80 10.88 -3.92 5.91
C MET A 80 11.22 -4.28 7.36
N GLU A 81 10.45 -3.78 8.31
CA GLU A 81 10.60 -4.18 9.71
C GLU A 81 10.32 -5.66 9.91
N HIS A 82 9.55 -6.26 9.03
CA HIS A 82 9.27 -7.70 9.06
C HIS A 82 10.21 -8.51 8.20
N GLY A 83 11.30 -7.89 7.74
CA GLY A 83 12.33 -8.59 7.00
C GLY A 83 12.11 -8.66 5.50
N LEU A 84 11.13 -7.96 4.98
CA LEU A 84 10.81 -7.99 3.56
C LEU A 84 11.95 -7.41 2.72
N LYS A 85 12.34 -8.12 1.67
CA LYS A 85 13.42 -7.69 0.79
C LYS A 85 13.01 -7.60 -0.67
N THR A 86 12.24 -8.57 -1.14
CA THR A 86 11.86 -8.67 -2.55
C THR A 86 10.34 -8.65 -2.68
N VAL A 87 9.84 -7.88 -3.62
CA VAL A 87 8.39 -7.81 -3.87
C VAL A 87 8.09 -7.91 -5.35
N GLU A 88 6.94 -8.52 -5.66
CA GLU A 88 6.32 -8.40 -6.97
C GLU A 88 5.31 -7.26 -6.87
N VAL A 89 5.28 -6.42 -7.87
CA VAL A 89 4.39 -5.27 -7.87
C VAL A 89 3.19 -5.55 -8.77
N PHE A 90 2.00 -5.37 -8.22
CA PHE A 90 0.75 -5.49 -8.98
C PHE A 90 0.08 -4.12 -8.94
N VAL A 91 -0.02 -3.50 -10.10
CA VAL A 91 -0.58 -2.15 -10.22
C VAL A 91 -1.98 -2.22 -10.81
N LYS A 92 -2.89 -1.52 -10.20
CA LYS A 92 -4.28 -1.50 -10.63
C LYS A 92 -4.78 -0.05 -10.71
N GLY A 93 -5.40 0.31 -11.83
CA GLY A 93 -6.06 1.59 -11.98
C GLY A 93 -5.26 2.63 -12.74
N PRO A 94 -5.92 3.69 -13.20
CA PRO A 94 -5.32 4.68 -14.11
C PRO A 94 -4.74 5.92 -13.42
N GLY A 95 -4.68 5.95 -12.10
CA GLY A 95 -4.27 7.15 -11.38
C GLY A 95 -2.85 7.61 -11.68
N SER A 96 -2.59 8.88 -11.43
CA SER A 96 -1.29 9.48 -11.70
C SER A 96 -0.19 9.00 -10.75
N GLY A 97 -0.56 8.37 -9.65
CA GLY A 97 0.41 7.91 -8.66
C GLY A 97 1.07 6.57 -8.94
N ARG A 98 0.70 5.91 -10.03
CA ARG A 98 1.20 4.56 -10.32
C ARG A 98 2.72 4.49 -10.32
N GLU A 99 3.34 5.27 -11.19
CA GLU A 99 4.78 5.22 -11.35
C GLU A 99 5.52 5.75 -10.13
N ALA A 100 5.00 6.80 -9.52
CA ALA A 100 5.62 7.37 -8.32
C ALA A 100 5.66 6.37 -7.19
N ALA A 101 4.58 5.60 -7.01
CA ALA A 101 4.53 4.58 -5.98
C ALA A 101 5.54 3.46 -6.25
N ILE A 102 5.64 3.02 -7.51
CA ILE A 102 6.59 1.97 -7.86
C ILE A 102 8.02 2.42 -7.60
N ARG A 103 8.36 3.64 -7.99
CA ARG A 103 9.69 4.19 -7.77
C ARG A 103 9.99 4.33 -6.28
N ALA A 104 9.00 4.71 -5.50
CA ALA A 104 9.18 4.88 -4.08
C ALA A 104 9.48 3.56 -3.38
N LEU A 105 8.86 2.47 -3.81
CA LEU A 105 9.17 1.15 -3.27
C LEU A 105 10.62 0.78 -3.53
N GLN A 106 11.11 1.06 -4.72
CA GLN A 106 12.50 0.78 -5.07
C GLN A 106 13.45 1.67 -4.29
N THR A 107 13.14 2.95 -4.15
CA THR A 107 13.96 3.90 -3.42
C THR A 107 14.02 3.56 -1.93
N ALA A 108 12.96 3.00 -1.38
CA ALA A 108 12.94 2.62 0.03
C ALA A 108 13.87 1.44 0.34
N GLY A 109 14.29 0.70 -0.68
CA GLY A 109 15.23 -0.39 -0.49
C GLY A 109 14.70 -1.76 -0.86
N LEU A 110 13.48 -1.85 -1.34
CA LEU A 110 12.91 -3.13 -1.77
C LEU A 110 13.38 -3.46 -3.18
N GLU A 111 13.65 -4.73 -3.41
CA GLU A 111 13.99 -5.21 -4.74
C GLU A 111 12.72 -5.62 -5.46
N LEU A 112 12.51 -5.09 -6.64
CA LEU A 112 11.31 -5.38 -7.42
C LEU A 112 11.61 -6.51 -8.38
N SER A 113 10.98 -7.66 -8.17
CA SER A 113 11.21 -8.83 -9.02
C SER A 113 10.42 -8.77 -10.31
N SER A 114 9.22 -8.20 -10.27
CA SER A 114 8.40 -8.04 -11.47
C SER A 114 7.36 -6.97 -11.21
N ILE A 115 6.86 -6.38 -12.29
CA ILE A 115 5.82 -5.36 -12.23
C ILE A 115 4.74 -5.78 -13.22
N LYS A 116 3.52 -5.97 -12.71
CA LYS A 116 2.40 -6.41 -13.54
C LYS A 116 1.23 -5.45 -13.38
N ASP A 117 0.58 -5.16 -14.48
CA ASP A 117 -0.64 -4.36 -14.45
C ASP A 117 -1.83 -5.33 -14.40
N VAL A 118 -2.59 -5.25 -13.32
CA VAL A 118 -3.73 -6.15 -13.10
C VAL A 118 -5.04 -5.40 -13.10
N THR A 119 -5.09 -4.26 -13.78
CA THR A 119 -6.32 -3.49 -13.89
C THR A 119 -7.41 -4.36 -14.50
N PRO A 120 -8.57 -4.49 -13.82
CA PRO A 120 -9.63 -5.36 -14.32
C PRO A 120 -10.27 -4.79 -15.60
N ILE A 121 -10.47 -5.68 -16.56
CA ILE A 121 -11.13 -5.34 -17.82
C ILE A 121 -12.37 -6.19 -17.91
N PRO A 122 -13.58 -5.60 -17.81
CA PRO A 122 -14.80 -6.40 -17.85
C PRO A 122 -15.05 -6.97 -19.26
N HIS A 123 -15.61 -8.16 -19.30
CA HIS A 123 -16.04 -8.78 -20.54
C HIS A 123 -17.49 -8.40 -20.80
N ASN A 124 -17.75 -7.11 -20.97
CA ASN A 124 -19.02 -6.43 -21.01
C ASN A 124 -19.66 -6.16 -19.64
N GLY A 125 -19.47 -7.04 -18.68
CA GLY A 125 -19.84 -6.81 -17.29
C GLY A 125 -21.21 -6.20 -17.04
N CYS A 126 -21.33 -5.47 -15.96
CA CYS A 126 -22.55 -4.80 -15.57
C CYS A 126 -22.75 -3.51 -16.37
N ARG A 127 -23.99 -3.09 -16.48
CA ARG A 127 -24.29 -1.81 -17.08
C ARG A 127 -23.63 -0.71 -16.24
N PRO A 128 -22.86 0.21 -16.86
CA PRO A 128 -22.24 1.29 -16.09
C PRO A 128 -23.29 2.26 -15.54
N PRO A 129 -22.93 2.99 -14.48
CA PRO A 129 -23.85 3.94 -13.91
C PRO A 129 -24.13 5.10 -14.86
N LYS A 130 -25.17 5.84 -14.55
CA LYS A 130 -25.56 7.01 -15.30
C LYS A 130 -24.40 8.01 -15.37
N ARG A 131 -24.31 8.70 -16.50
CA ARG A 131 -23.29 9.72 -16.69
C ARG A 131 -23.41 10.82 -15.64
N ARG A 132 -22.31 11.23 -15.09
CA ARG A 132 -22.28 12.30 -14.11
C ARG A 132 -22.65 13.63 -14.77
N ARG A 133 -23.50 14.37 -14.13
CA ARG A 133 -23.82 15.72 -14.57
C ARG A 133 -22.75 16.68 -14.09
N VAL A 134 -22.37 17.59 -14.93
CA VAL A 134 -21.32 18.56 -14.60
C VAL A 134 -21.86 19.96 -14.69
#